data_d1c4ead63fb22336160c67ce12181466
#
_entry.id   d1c4ead63fb22336160c67ce12181466
#
_cell.length_a   1.000
_cell.length_b   1.000
_cell.length_c   1.000
_cell.angle_alpha   90.00
_cell.angle_beta   90.00
_cell.angle_gamma   90.00
#
_symmetry.space_group_name_H-M   'P 1'
#
loop_
_entity.id
_entity.type
_entity.pdbx_description
1 polymer ?
#
loop_
_entity_poly.entity_id
_entity_poly.type
_entity_poly.pdbx_seq_one_letter_code
_entity_poly.pdbx_strand_id
1 'polypeptide(L)'
;MVAAAGRRAVEERLPSLREELRADFCIVNGENVADGVGITAKLADKLLAAGADAITLGNHTWRREGIGAYLERSDRTVRPGNFSRWTPGRGVAVVPAADGTPVGVVNVLGRLYMDSAAAG
;
A
#
# COMPACT_ATOMS: atom_id res chain seq x y z
N MET A 1 -0.25 -2.86 9.97
CA MET A 1 0.57 -4.07 9.85
C MET A 1 2.03 -3.71 10.06
N VAL A 2 2.70 -4.41 10.94
CA VAL A 2 4.07 -4.07 11.34
C VAL A 2 4.97 -5.30 11.30
N ALA A 3 6.10 -5.18 10.62
CA ALA A 3 7.18 -6.19 10.55
C ALA A 3 6.72 -7.60 10.14
N ALA A 4 7.58 -8.59 10.42
CA ALA A 4 7.37 -9.97 9.96
C ALA A 4 6.12 -10.63 10.55
N ALA A 5 5.81 -10.38 11.83
CA ALA A 5 4.65 -10.99 12.49
C ALA A 5 3.33 -10.50 11.85
N GLY A 6 3.20 -9.20 11.64
CA GLY A 6 2.01 -8.63 10.98
C GLY A 6 1.88 -9.10 9.54
N ARG A 7 2.99 -9.13 8.81
CA ARG A 7 3.02 -9.60 7.43
C ARG A 7 2.58 -11.06 7.32
N ARG A 8 3.12 -11.94 8.15
CA ARG A 8 2.74 -13.37 8.16
C ARG A 8 1.27 -13.54 8.48
N ALA A 9 0.74 -12.79 9.43
CA ALA A 9 -0.67 -12.84 9.76
C ALA A 9 -1.54 -12.49 8.54
N VAL A 10 -1.18 -11.46 7.78
CA VAL A 10 -1.90 -11.07 6.56
C VAL A 10 -1.75 -12.15 5.48
N GLU A 11 -0.53 -12.60 5.21
CA GLU A 11 -0.28 -13.61 4.18
C GLU A 11 -1.04 -14.92 4.45
N GLU A 12 -1.10 -15.34 5.71
CA GLU A 12 -1.75 -16.59 6.08
C GLU A 12 -3.27 -16.48 6.15
N ARG A 13 -3.79 -15.35 6.62
CA ARG A 13 -5.21 -15.21 6.93
C ARG A 13 -6.04 -14.43 5.91
N LEU A 14 -5.40 -13.63 5.08
CA LEU A 14 -6.14 -12.76 4.15
C LEU A 14 -7.03 -13.56 3.17
N PRO A 15 -6.56 -14.65 2.54
CA PRO A 15 -7.42 -15.41 1.62
C PRO A 15 -8.68 -15.92 2.28
N SER A 16 -8.58 -16.52 3.47
CA SER A 16 -9.73 -17.03 4.21
C SER A 16 -10.63 -15.92 4.75
N LEU A 17 -10.06 -14.79 5.17
CA LEU A 17 -10.84 -13.64 5.61
C LEU A 17 -11.66 -13.03 4.48
N ARG A 18 -11.10 -12.91 3.29
CA ARG A 18 -11.84 -12.42 2.12
C ARG A 18 -13.06 -13.28 1.86
N GLU A 19 -12.90 -14.60 1.91
CA GLU A 19 -13.98 -15.54 1.69
C GLU A 19 -15.01 -15.49 2.82
N GLU A 20 -14.57 -15.53 4.07
CA GLU A 20 -15.42 -15.50 5.25
C GLU A 20 -16.26 -14.23 5.33
N LEU A 21 -15.65 -13.08 5.07
CA LEU A 21 -16.31 -11.78 5.10
C LEU A 21 -17.02 -11.42 3.79
N ARG A 22 -16.85 -12.26 2.76
CA ARG A 22 -17.36 -11.98 1.39
C ARG A 22 -16.88 -10.61 0.91
N ALA A 23 -15.61 -10.30 1.13
CA ALA A 23 -15.05 -9.02 0.77
C ALA A 23 -14.86 -8.92 -0.75
N ASP A 24 -15.41 -7.87 -1.35
CA ASP A 24 -15.27 -7.60 -2.77
C ASP A 24 -13.97 -6.86 -3.10
N PHE A 25 -13.39 -6.19 -2.11
CA PHE A 25 -12.17 -5.43 -2.27
C PHE A 25 -11.40 -5.38 -0.94
N CYS A 26 -10.08 -5.50 -1.01
CA CYS A 26 -9.21 -5.50 0.16
C CYS A 26 -8.05 -4.53 -0.02
N ILE A 27 -7.94 -3.59 0.91
CA ILE A 27 -6.82 -2.65 0.97
C ILE A 27 -5.96 -2.98 2.17
N VAL A 28 -4.65 -3.04 1.98
CA VAL A 28 -3.68 -3.29 3.05
C VAL A 28 -2.78 -2.08 3.22
N ASN A 29 -2.64 -1.61 4.45
CA ASN A 29 -1.64 -0.58 4.75
C ASN A 29 -0.28 -1.26 4.93
N GLY A 30 0.65 -0.99 4.01
CA GLY A 30 1.98 -1.56 3.99
C GLY A 30 3.08 -0.63 4.48
N GLU A 31 2.73 0.50 5.07
CA GLU A 31 3.70 1.52 5.49
C GLU A 31 4.82 0.98 6.38
N ASN A 32 4.51 0.05 7.27
CA ASN A 32 5.44 -0.43 8.28
C ASN A 32 5.78 -1.91 8.16
N VAL A 33 5.60 -2.50 6.99
CA VAL A 33 5.74 -3.94 6.80
C VAL A 33 7.20 -4.42 6.84
N ALA A 34 8.14 -3.60 6.41
CA ALA A 34 9.56 -3.95 6.38
C ALA A 34 10.21 -3.57 7.71
N ASP A 35 10.26 -4.53 8.64
CA ASP A 35 10.86 -4.35 9.98
C ASP A 35 10.32 -3.14 10.73
N GLY A 36 9.03 -2.83 10.52
CA GLY A 36 8.34 -1.73 11.18
C GLY A 36 8.47 -0.39 10.47
N VAL A 37 9.23 -0.29 9.37
CA VAL A 37 9.46 0.96 8.65
C VAL A 37 9.51 0.71 7.15
N GLY A 38 8.59 1.31 6.41
CA GLY A 38 8.57 1.26 4.96
C GLY A 38 8.13 -0.10 4.39
N ILE A 39 8.34 -0.25 3.09
CA ILE A 39 7.99 -1.46 2.33
C ILE A 39 9.04 -1.69 1.24
N THR A 40 9.26 -2.95 0.87
CA THR A 40 10.08 -3.32 -0.28
C THR A 40 9.20 -3.84 -1.40
N ALA A 41 9.71 -3.82 -2.64
CA ALA A 41 9.00 -4.36 -3.80
C ALA A 41 8.60 -5.83 -3.59
N LYS A 42 9.50 -6.64 -3.06
CA LYS A 42 9.24 -8.05 -2.79
C LYS A 42 8.10 -8.25 -1.79
N LEU A 43 8.06 -7.46 -0.73
CA LEU A 43 7.00 -7.54 0.27
C LEU A 43 5.66 -7.05 -0.28
N ALA A 44 5.66 -6.00 -1.10
CA ALA A 44 4.46 -5.54 -1.78
C ALA A 44 3.89 -6.63 -2.68
N ASP A 45 4.72 -7.28 -3.48
CA ASP A 45 4.29 -8.38 -4.35
C ASP A 45 3.70 -9.55 -3.55
N LYS A 46 4.27 -9.86 -2.38
CA LYS A 46 3.73 -10.91 -1.50
C LYS A 46 2.34 -10.55 -0.97
N LEU A 47 2.11 -9.31 -0.60
CA LEU A 47 0.81 -8.85 -0.11
C LEU A 47 -0.25 -8.91 -1.22
N LEU A 48 0.10 -8.50 -2.43
CA LEU A 48 -0.80 -8.60 -3.57
C LEU A 48 -1.11 -10.06 -3.91
N ALA A 49 -0.10 -10.94 -3.87
CA ALA A 49 -0.30 -12.37 -4.10
C ALA A 49 -1.17 -13.02 -3.02
N ALA A 50 -1.12 -12.52 -1.79
CA ALA A 50 -1.95 -13.03 -0.69
C ALA A 50 -3.43 -12.64 -0.82
N GLY A 51 -3.77 -11.67 -1.67
CA GLY A 51 -5.16 -11.29 -1.92
C GLY A 51 -5.47 -9.81 -1.69
N ALA A 52 -4.48 -8.97 -1.41
CA ALA A 52 -4.68 -7.54 -1.36
C ALA A 52 -4.95 -7.01 -2.78
N ASP A 53 -5.97 -6.19 -2.95
CA ASP A 53 -6.26 -5.52 -4.22
C ASP A 53 -5.46 -4.24 -4.38
N ALA A 54 -5.19 -3.55 -3.28
CA ALA A 54 -4.37 -2.35 -3.26
C ALA A 54 -3.58 -2.24 -1.96
N ILE A 55 -2.46 -1.54 -2.04
CA ILE A 55 -1.59 -1.26 -0.90
C ILE A 55 -1.48 0.25 -0.73
N THR A 56 -1.71 0.75 0.46
CA THR A 56 -1.50 2.16 0.79
C THR A 56 -0.23 2.33 1.62
N LEU A 57 0.45 3.44 1.42
CA LEU A 57 1.68 3.79 2.12
C LEU A 57 1.51 5.10 2.90
N GLY A 58 2.51 5.49 3.67
CA GLY A 58 2.46 6.68 4.51
C GLY A 58 3.80 7.42 4.54
N ASN A 59 4.09 8.05 5.68
CA ASN A 59 5.31 8.84 5.81
C ASN A 59 6.61 8.04 5.75
N HIS A 60 6.57 6.72 5.89
CA HIS A 60 7.74 5.84 5.77
C HIS A 60 7.96 5.29 4.36
N THR A 61 7.26 5.80 3.36
CA THR A 61 7.29 5.29 1.98
C THR A 61 8.72 5.15 1.44
N TRP A 62 9.59 6.10 1.71
CA TRP A 62 10.94 6.18 1.12
C TRP A 62 12.05 5.59 1.98
N ARG A 63 11.71 4.86 3.02
CA ARG A 63 12.69 4.30 3.96
C ARG A 63 13.49 3.13 3.38
N ARG A 64 13.06 2.54 2.27
CA ARG A 64 13.72 1.39 1.64
C ARG A 64 14.20 1.72 0.24
N GLU A 65 15.40 1.27 -0.10
CA GLU A 65 15.96 1.46 -1.44
C GLU A 65 15.13 0.73 -2.49
N GLY A 66 15.10 1.28 -3.70
CA GLY A 66 14.42 0.68 -4.84
C GLY A 66 12.92 0.81 -4.86
N ILE A 67 12.31 1.34 -3.81
CA ILE A 67 10.85 1.48 -3.76
C ILE A 67 10.34 2.47 -4.82
N GLY A 68 11.11 3.50 -5.14
CA GLY A 68 10.71 4.47 -6.16
C GLY A 68 10.43 3.84 -7.52
N ALA A 69 11.33 2.98 -7.98
CA ALA A 69 11.15 2.27 -9.26
C ALA A 69 9.93 1.34 -9.23
N TYR A 70 9.71 0.67 -8.11
CA TYR A 70 8.53 -0.17 -7.93
C TYR A 70 7.25 0.66 -8.01
N LEU A 71 7.18 1.78 -7.32
CA LEU A 71 6.00 2.64 -7.29
C LEU A 71 5.66 3.20 -8.68
N GLU A 72 6.65 3.48 -9.50
CA GLU A 72 6.43 3.95 -10.86
C GLU A 72 5.73 2.91 -11.74
N ARG A 73 6.02 1.62 -11.53
CA ARG A 73 5.41 0.56 -12.34
C ARG A 73 4.18 -0.08 -11.72
N SER A 74 3.95 0.09 -10.44
CA SER A 74 2.79 -0.52 -9.77
C SER A 74 1.53 0.32 -9.96
N ASP A 75 0.45 -0.32 -10.40
CA ASP A 75 -0.86 0.29 -10.53
C ASP A 75 -1.76 0.04 -9.30
N ARG A 76 -1.24 -0.66 -8.29
CA ARG A 76 -1.99 -1.07 -7.09
C ARG A 76 -1.37 -0.58 -5.78
N THR A 77 -0.25 0.14 -5.85
CA THR A 77 0.43 0.65 -4.66
C THR A 77 0.39 2.17 -4.69
N VAL A 78 -0.20 2.76 -3.65
CA VAL A 78 -0.56 4.17 -3.62
C VAL A 78 0.20 4.85 -2.48
N ARG A 79 1.11 5.77 -2.83
CA ARG A 79 1.76 6.64 -1.86
C ARG A 79 0.84 7.80 -1.50
N PRO A 80 1.12 8.59 -0.42
CA PRO A 80 0.31 9.78 -0.17
C PRO A 80 0.29 10.73 -1.35
N GLY A 81 -0.92 11.09 -1.78
CA GLY A 81 -1.14 11.93 -2.97
C GLY A 81 -0.75 13.38 -2.75
N ASN A 82 -0.67 13.81 -1.50
CA ASN A 82 -0.25 15.16 -1.15
C ASN A 82 1.27 15.30 -0.97
N PHE A 83 2.06 14.32 -1.39
CA PHE A 83 3.48 14.49 -1.63
C PHE A 83 3.68 15.33 -2.90
N SER A 84 4.88 15.87 -3.09
CA SER A 84 5.21 16.60 -4.31
C SER A 84 4.87 15.79 -5.56
N ARG A 85 4.33 16.45 -6.58
CA ARG A 85 4.01 15.84 -7.88
C ARG A 85 5.23 15.21 -8.56
N TRP A 86 6.43 15.60 -8.16
CA TRP A 86 7.69 15.04 -8.68
C TRP A 86 8.10 13.74 -7.98
N THR A 87 7.40 13.37 -6.90
CA THR A 87 7.66 12.15 -6.17
C THR A 87 7.27 10.94 -7.02
N PRO A 88 8.11 9.90 -7.13
CA PRO A 88 7.78 8.70 -7.89
C PRO A 88 6.49 8.03 -7.40
N GLY A 89 5.77 7.40 -8.32
CA GLY A 89 4.55 6.67 -8.03
C GLY A 89 3.30 7.54 -8.11
N ARG A 90 2.21 7.01 -7.60
CA ARG A 90 0.90 7.64 -7.68
C ARG A 90 0.22 7.76 -6.32
N GLY A 91 -0.57 8.83 -6.14
CA GLY A 91 -1.39 9.04 -4.95
C GLY A 91 -2.84 8.60 -5.12
N VAL A 92 -3.22 8.22 -6.34
CA VAL A 92 -4.55 7.73 -6.68
C VAL A 92 -4.40 6.54 -7.62
N ALA A 93 -5.17 5.49 -7.40
CA ALA A 93 -5.25 4.35 -8.30
C ALA A 93 -6.70 3.96 -8.51
N VAL A 94 -7.02 3.42 -9.68
CA VAL A 94 -8.31 2.80 -9.95
C VAL A 94 -8.05 1.31 -10.17
N VAL A 95 -8.57 0.48 -9.28
CA VAL A 95 -8.34 -0.96 -9.27
C VAL A 95 -9.68 -1.68 -9.38
N PRO A 96 -9.82 -2.67 -10.30
CA PRO A 96 -11.07 -3.39 -10.40
C PRO A 96 -11.29 -4.32 -9.20
N ALA A 97 -12.52 -4.34 -8.69
CA ALA A 97 -12.96 -5.33 -7.72
C ALA A 97 -13.13 -6.70 -8.41
N ALA A 98 -13.44 -7.74 -7.65
CA ALA A 98 -13.61 -9.09 -8.18
C ALA A 98 -14.68 -9.18 -9.27
N ASP A 99 -15.73 -8.39 -9.20
CA ASP A 99 -16.81 -8.33 -10.19
C ASP A 99 -16.54 -7.38 -11.36
N GLY A 100 -15.35 -6.76 -11.41
CA GLY A 100 -14.97 -5.79 -12.42
C GLY A 100 -15.32 -4.35 -12.10
N THR A 101 -16.04 -4.07 -11.03
CA THR A 101 -16.38 -2.71 -10.62
C THR A 101 -15.11 -1.90 -10.35
N PRO A 102 -14.91 -0.73 -10.98
CA PRO A 102 -13.74 0.09 -10.70
C PRO A 102 -13.82 0.73 -9.31
N VAL A 103 -12.75 0.59 -8.54
CA VAL A 103 -12.63 1.16 -7.19
C VAL A 103 -11.52 2.19 -7.19
N GLY A 104 -11.84 3.43 -6.85
CA GLY A 104 -10.86 4.49 -6.69
C GLY A 104 -10.23 4.41 -5.30
N VAL A 105 -8.90 4.35 -5.25
CA VAL A 105 -8.13 4.36 -4.00
C VAL A 105 -7.34 5.66 -3.94
N VAL A 106 -7.63 6.48 -2.95
CA VAL A 106 -6.94 7.75 -2.72
C VAL A 106 -6.25 7.69 -1.38
N ASN A 107 -4.99 8.08 -1.34
CA ASN A 107 -4.21 8.11 -0.11
C ASN A 107 -3.79 9.55 0.20
N VAL A 108 -4.02 9.98 1.42
CA VAL A 108 -3.64 11.32 1.89
C VAL A 108 -2.99 11.22 3.26
N LEU A 109 -1.92 11.98 3.44
CA LEU A 109 -1.21 12.04 4.70
C LEU A 109 -1.58 13.34 5.45
N GLY A 110 -1.96 13.22 6.71
CA GLY A 110 -2.14 14.38 7.58
C GLY A 110 -0.80 15.05 7.84
N ARG A 111 -0.81 16.37 8.03
CA ARG A 111 0.42 17.16 8.18
C ARG A 111 0.77 17.49 9.62
N LEU A 112 -0.15 17.27 10.56
CA LEU A 112 0.10 17.53 11.98
C LEU A 112 1.12 16.51 12.52
N TYR A 113 2.24 16.97 13.01
CA TYR A 113 3.36 16.15 13.51
C TYR A 113 4.01 15.27 12.44
N MET A 114 3.88 15.62 11.15
CA MET A 114 4.46 14.87 10.05
C MET A 114 5.62 15.63 9.39
N ASP A 115 6.44 14.89 8.60
CA ASP A 115 7.55 15.46 7.87
C ASP A 115 7.10 16.46 6.79
N SER A 116 7.97 17.41 6.45
CA SER A 116 7.75 18.37 5.38
C SER A 116 7.59 17.72 3.99
N ALA A 117 7.93 16.44 3.85
CA ALA A 117 7.72 15.69 2.61
C ALA A 117 6.26 15.71 2.14
N ALA A 118 5.32 15.92 3.05
CA ALA A 118 3.90 16.06 2.73
C ALA A 118 3.52 17.47 2.27
N ALA A 119 4.46 18.39 2.11
CA ALA A 119 4.20 19.72 1.60
C ALA A 119 3.79 19.64 0.14
N GLY A 120 2.57 19.95 -0.14
CA GLY A 120 2.01 19.96 -1.48
C GLY A 120 2.29 21.23 -2.23
#